data_67076a8d341af79b1d154678c204cf51
#
_entry.id   67076a8d341af79b1d154678c204cf51
#
_cell.length_a   1.000
_cell.length_b   1.000
_cell.length_c   1.000
_cell.angle_alpha   90.00
_cell.angle_beta   90.00
_cell.angle_gamma   90.00
#
_symmetry.space_group_name_H-M   'P 1'
#
loop_
_entity.id
_entity.type
_entity.pdbx_description
1 polymer ?
#
loop_
_entity_poly.entity_id
_entity_poly.type
_entity_poly.pdbx_seq_one_letter_code
_entity_poly.pdbx_strand_id
1 'polypeptide(L)' 'MEVILYSTGCPKCNVLKKKLEAANINYTEVTDTDKVSQICNSTGFDSVPIIAIEDGDILDFNRAIAWIKQVGEENDK' A
#
# COMPACT_ATOMS: atom_id res chain seq x y z
N MET A 1 2.27 -8.85 10.98
CA MET A 1 2.84 -7.68 10.25
C MET A 1 1.70 -6.72 9.93
N GLU A 2 1.87 -5.47 10.27
CA GLU A 2 0.86 -4.46 10.01
C GLU A 2 1.13 -3.75 8.69
N VAL A 3 0.09 -3.62 7.88
CA VAL A 3 0.18 -2.96 6.57
C VAL A 3 -0.91 -1.90 6.50
N ILE A 4 -0.55 -0.69 6.13
CA ILE A 4 -1.49 0.42 5.99
C ILE A 4 -1.48 0.88 4.54
N LEU A 5 -2.66 0.93 3.94
CA LEU A 5 -2.84 1.42 2.58
C LEU A 5 -3.44 2.82 2.62
N TYR A 6 -2.71 3.79 2.09
CA TYR A 6 -3.22 5.16 1.94
C TYR A 6 -3.78 5.30 0.52
N SER A 7 -5.05 5.59 0.41
CA SER A 7 -5.71 5.65 -0.89
C SER A 7 -6.74 6.77 -0.94
N THR A 8 -7.10 7.17 -2.14
CA THR A 8 -8.16 8.15 -2.37
C THR A 8 -9.29 7.59 -3.24
N GLY A 9 -9.29 6.27 -3.44
CA GLY A 9 -10.30 5.61 -4.28
C GLY A 9 -9.99 5.67 -5.77
N CYS A 10 -8.76 6.02 -6.14
CA CYS A 10 -8.38 6.07 -7.55
C CYS A 10 -8.28 4.66 -8.16
N PRO A 11 -8.26 4.55 -9.50
CA PRO A 11 -8.16 3.23 -10.15
C PRO A 11 -6.94 2.42 -9.70
N LYS A 12 -5.79 3.06 -9.55
CA LYS A 12 -4.58 2.38 -9.08
C LYS A 12 -4.74 1.90 -7.64
N CYS A 13 -5.46 2.66 -6.83
CA CYS A 13 -5.75 2.26 -5.45
C CYS A 13 -6.57 0.96 -5.44
N ASN A 14 -7.57 0.87 -6.30
CA ASN A 14 -8.39 -0.33 -6.41
C ASN A 14 -7.58 -1.54 -6.87
N VAL A 15 -6.67 -1.34 -7.81
CA VAL A 15 -5.77 -2.41 -8.28
C VAL A 15 -4.93 -2.93 -7.11
N LEU A 16 -4.39 -2.04 -6.33
CA LEU A 16 -3.54 -2.41 -5.20
C LEU A 16 -4.32 -3.16 -4.13
N LYS A 17 -5.55 -2.72 -3.83
CA LYS A 17 -6.42 -3.42 -2.90
C LYS A 17 -6.67 -4.86 -3.34
N LYS A 18 -6.98 -5.06 -4.60
CA LYS A 18 -7.24 -6.39 -5.14
C LYS A 18 -6.01 -7.28 -5.03
N LYS A 19 -4.84 -6.72 -5.29
CA LYS A 19 -3.59 -7.47 -5.17
C LYS A 19 -3.30 -7.88 -3.72
N LEU A 20 -3.54 -6.97 -2.77
CA LEU A 20 -3.38 -7.28 -1.36
C LEU A 20 -4.32 -8.39 -0.92
N GLU A 21 -5.57 -8.32 -1.35
CA GLU A 21 -6.56 -9.36 -1.00
C GLU A 21 -6.23 -10.69 -1.64
N ALA A 22 -5.78 -10.68 -2.89
CA ALA A 22 -5.39 -11.90 -3.59
C ALA A 22 -4.18 -12.58 -2.93
N ALA A 23 -3.30 -11.80 -2.32
CA ALA A 23 -2.13 -12.33 -1.62
C ALA A 23 -2.41 -12.67 -0.16
N ASN A 24 -3.66 -12.54 0.29
CA ASN A 24 -4.08 -12.78 1.68
C ASN A 24 -3.33 -11.89 2.67
N ILE A 25 -3.02 -10.67 2.28
CA ILE A 25 -2.36 -9.71 3.15
C ILE A 25 -3.43 -8.90 3.86
N ASN A 26 -3.41 -8.92 5.18
CA ASN A 26 -4.30 -8.07 5.98
C ASN A 26 -3.76 -6.64 5.96
N TYR A 27 -4.63 -5.69 5.70
CA TYR A 27 -4.24 -4.29 5.65
C TYR A 27 -5.34 -3.39 6.20
N THR A 28 -4.94 -2.21 6.64
CA THR A 28 -5.86 -1.15 7.05
C THR A 28 -5.87 -0.08 5.97
N GLU A 29 -7.05 0.27 5.49
CA GLU A 29 -7.18 1.32 4.49
C GLU A 29 -7.40 2.67 5.17
N VAL A 30 -6.59 3.67 4.79
CA VAL A 30 -6.73 5.04 5.27
C VAL A 30 -7.10 5.92 4.08
N THR A 31 -8.29 6.52 4.14
CA THR A 31 -8.80 7.39 3.08
C THR A 31 -8.92 8.84 3.52
N ASP A 32 -8.52 9.14 4.75
CA ASP A 32 -8.52 10.51 5.29
C ASP A 32 -7.53 11.37 4.50
N THR A 33 -8.03 12.43 3.87
CA THR A 33 -7.19 13.27 3.01
C THR A 33 -6.06 13.94 3.79
N ASP A 34 -6.29 14.27 5.05
CA ASP A 34 -5.24 14.88 5.87
C ASP A 34 -4.11 13.91 6.12
N LYS A 35 -4.43 12.66 6.43
CA LYS A 35 -3.42 11.62 6.66
C LYS A 35 -2.69 11.27 5.38
N VAL A 36 -3.41 11.21 4.27
CA VAL A 36 -2.81 10.96 2.96
C VAL A 36 -1.84 12.08 2.61
N SER A 37 -2.24 13.33 2.83
CA SER A 37 -1.35 14.48 2.60
C SER A 37 -0.11 14.43 3.47
N GLN A 38 -0.26 14.05 4.74
CA GLN A 38 0.86 13.94 5.65
C GLN A 38 1.87 12.89 5.18
N ILE A 39 1.40 11.72 4.74
CA ILE A 39 2.32 10.68 4.28
C ILE A 39 3.01 11.09 2.97
N CYS A 40 2.32 11.77 2.08
CA CYS A 40 2.91 12.29 0.86
C CYS A 40 4.01 13.31 1.16
N ASN A 41 3.75 14.23 2.08
CA ASN A 41 4.73 15.24 2.48
C ASN A 41 5.92 14.60 3.18
N SER A 42 5.67 13.61 4.01
CA SER A 42 6.71 12.94 4.78
C SER A 42 7.66 12.14 3.90
N THR A 43 7.16 11.54 2.84
CA THR A 43 7.94 10.66 1.97
C THR A 43 8.43 11.33 0.69
N GLY A 44 7.84 12.46 0.34
CA GLY A 44 8.12 13.10 -0.95
C GLY A 44 7.36 12.48 -2.11
N PHE A 45 6.50 11.52 -1.86
CA PHE A 45 5.64 10.94 -2.90
C PHE A 45 4.53 11.94 -3.22
N ASP A 46 4.24 12.12 -4.49
CA ASP A 46 3.25 13.10 -4.93
C ASP A 46 1.97 12.43 -5.46
N SER A 47 1.83 11.14 -5.27
CA SER A 47 0.67 10.41 -5.74
C SER A 47 0.36 9.23 -4.82
N VAL A 48 -0.88 8.75 -4.88
CA VAL A 48 -1.34 7.56 -4.18
C VAL A 48 -1.60 6.46 -5.22
N PRO A 49 -1.67 5.19 -4.84
CA PRO A 49 -1.66 4.64 -3.49
C PRO A 49 -0.25 4.55 -2.87
N ILE A 50 -0.22 4.52 -1.55
CA ILE A 50 1.03 4.37 -0.78
C ILE A 50 0.79 3.28 0.25
N ILE A 51 1.76 2.38 0.41
CA ILE A 51 1.69 1.35 1.45
C ILE A 51 2.79 1.62 2.48
N ALA A 52 2.39 1.63 3.75
CA ALA A 52 3.31 1.70 4.87
C ALA A 52 3.33 0.35 5.57
N ILE A 53 4.52 -0.18 5.79
CA ILE A 53 4.73 -1.48 6.43
C ILE A 53 5.26 -1.26 7.84
N GLU A 54 4.89 -2.15 8.73
CA GLU A 54 5.23 -2.06 10.16
C GLU A 54 6.70 -1.83 10.44
N ASP A 55 7.58 -2.39 9.62
CA ASP A 55 9.03 -2.26 9.82
C ASP A 55 9.58 -0.89 9.41
N GLY A 56 8.72 0.01 8.96
CA GLY A 56 9.10 1.38 8.61
C GLY A 56 9.22 1.65 7.12
N ASP A 57 9.13 0.64 6.30
CA ASP A 57 9.20 0.82 4.85
C ASP A 57 7.92 1.48 4.33
N ILE A 58 8.10 2.42 3.40
CA ILE A 58 6.98 3.09 2.75
C ILE A 58 7.18 2.94 1.25
N LEU A 59 6.15 2.40 0.58
CA LEU A 59 6.24 1.98 -0.81
C LEU A 59 5.27 2.78 -1.67
N ASP A 60 5.76 3.22 -2.83
CA ASP A 60 4.87 3.80 -3.83
C ASP A 60 4.14 2.69 -4.59
N PHE A 61 3.37 3.06 -5.62
CA PHE A 61 2.56 2.08 -6.34
C PHE A 61 3.41 0.96 -6.94
N ASN A 62 4.47 1.32 -7.65
CA ASN A 62 5.31 0.33 -8.34
C ASN A 62 6.03 -0.59 -7.36
N ARG A 63 6.58 -0.01 -6.31
CA ARG A 63 7.28 -0.78 -5.28
C ARG A 63 6.31 -1.66 -4.50
N ALA A 64 5.11 -1.14 -4.22
CA ALA A 64 4.09 -1.90 -3.52
C ALA A 64 3.68 -3.13 -4.31
N ILE A 65 3.50 -3.00 -5.62
CA ILE A 65 3.16 -4.13 -6.48
C ILE A 65 4.26 -5.20 -6.44
N ALA A 66 5.51 -4.78 -6.53
CA ALA A 66 6.64 -5.71 -6.47
C ALA A 66 6.69 -6.43 -5.12
N TRP A 67 6.47 -5.67 -4.03
CA TRP A 67 6.47 -6.24 -2.68
C TRP A 67 5.34 -7.25 -2.50
N ILE A 68 4.13 -6.92 -2.96
CA ILE A 68 2.98 -7.81 -2.84
C ILE A 68 3.23 -9.10 -3.63
N LYS A 69 3.80 -8.98 -4.82
CA LYS A 69 4.12 -10.14 -5.63
C LYS A 69 5.12 -11.05 -4.92
N GLN A 70 6.13 -10.46 -4.32
CA GLN A 70 7.14 -11.23 -3.59
C GLN A 70 6.55 -11.95 -2.39
N VAL A 71 5.75 -11.25 -1.60
CA VAL A 71 5.11 -11.83 -0.43
C VAL A 71 4.11 -12.90 -0.84
N GLY A 72 3.35 -12.66 -1.90
CA GLY A 72 2.40 -13.63 -2.42
C GLY A 72 3.07 -14.90 -2.89
N GLU A 73 4.21 -14.80 -3.54
CA GLU A 73 4.97 -15.96 -3.99
C GLU A 73 5.47 -16.78 -2.80
N GLU A 74 5.92 -16.10 -1.74
CA GLU A 74 6.36 -16.78 -0.53
C GLU A 74 5.21 -17.52 0.16
N ASN A 75 4.03 -16.95 0.14
CA ASN A 75 2.86 -17.55 0.78
C ASN A 75 2.25 -18.68 -0.04
N ASP A 76 2.61 -18.78 -1.30
CA ASP A 76 2.02 -19.75 -2.22
C ASP A 76 2.69 -21.12 -2.14
N LYS A 77 3.53 -21.30 -1.17
CA LYS A 77 4.20 -22.59 -0.97
C LYS A 77 3.57 -23.36 0.20
#